data_9f09747b2365afbeafaf4d080334fe40
#
_entry.id   9f09747b2365afbeafaf4d080334fe40
#
_cell.length_a   1.000
_cell.length_b   1.000
_cell.length_c   1.000
_cell.angle_alpha   90.00
_cell.angle_beta   90.00
_cell.angle_gamma   90.00
#
_symmetry.space_group_name_H-M   'P 1'
#
loop_
_entity.id
_entity.type
_entity.pdbx_description
1 polymer ?
#
loop_
_entity_poly.entity_id
_entity_poly.type
_entity_poly.pdbx_seq_one_letter_code
_entity_poly.pdbx_strand_id
1 'polypeptide(L)'
;MALRRLTLSLALAGVLAGCNGPDGGVLDVAIIDTPENLFADGIRLSSGAQHVRAATSHGLVALDSRGDVIPALADRWIVTDDGRSFIFRLRDGDWPDGRALTAESMRAELLQAIRALDGTSLGLDLAPIEDVRAMAGRVVEIRLSSPVPMLLQVLAQPELAVVREGEGGGTGPMLMRREGDGAVFTMKPPTERGIPEEEGWERFVRPVVVRALDARGAVGQFEDGAINVVLGGNLGNLSLANVGPLSRGTVRIDAAIGLFGLHVRQGSGFLAERAEREALAMAIDRAALVAPFNIGGWEATTRVVQPGMHEDRGAVGERWAGETIADRRQQAASRVAAWRRANDIDDEPVRLTILLGEEPGHALLLRELAGQFARIGIVLERVAEGAEPDLLLVDRVARYASHSWFLNQFNCTLRRGLCSQDADALVGLALSATDMNVREAYLAEAEAQLTLANVYIPFGPPIRWSLVRGNVSGFAANPWAFHPLPSLATLPR
;
A
#
# COMPACT_ATOMS: atom_id res chain seq x y z
N MET A 1 -59.85 20.68 -63.80
CA MET A 1 -59.75 19.86 -62.56
C MET A 1 -58.36 19.25 -62.49
N ALA A 2 -57.45 19.86 -61.73
CA ALA A 2 -56.06 19.49 -61.65
C ALA A 2 -55.77 18.81 -60.27
N LEU A 3 -55.35 17.52 -60.27
CA LEU A 3 -54.99 16.76 -59.11
C LEU A 3 -53.51 17.05 -58.81
N ARG A 4 -53.20 17.75 -57.73
CA ARG A 4 -51.84 17.95 -57.18
C ARG A 4 -51.44 16.69 -56.44
N ARG A 5 -50.41 16.00 -56.93
CA ARG A 5 -49.69 14.93 -56.17
C ARG A 5 -48.69 15.55 -55.23
N LEU A 6 -48.90 15.37 -53.95
CA LEU A 6 -47.99 15.72 -52.88
C LEU A 6 -47.01 14.59 -52.69
N THR A 7 -45.74 14.75 -53.06
CA THR A 7 -44.67 13.78 -52.77
C THR A 7 -44.07 14.13 -51.40
N LEU A 8 -44.27 13.22 -50.42
CA LEU A 8 -43.71 13.29 -49.08
C LEU A 8 -42.30 12.67 -49.13
N SER A 9 -41.27 13.53 -49.10
CA SER A 9 -39.85 13.10 -48.96
C SER A 9 -39.55 12.78 -47.51
N LEU A 10 -39.43 11.52 -47.17
CA LEU A 10 -39.01 11.04 -45.87
C LEU A 10 -37.47 11.17 -45.79
N ALA A 11 -36.94 12.16 -45.08
CA ALA A 11 -35.52 12.31 -44.79
C ALA A 11 -35.17 11.27 -43.69
N LEU A 12 -34.50 10.21 -44.07
CA LEU A 12 -33.91 9.22 -43.16
C LEU A 12 -32.63 9.83 -42.59
N ALA A 13 -32.71 10.47 -41.42
CA ALA A 13 -31.54 10.89 -40.66
C ALA A 13 -30.86 9.60 -40.09
N GLY A 14 -29.85 9.14 -40.81
CA GLY A 14 -28.98 8.09 -40.32
C GLY A 14 -28.19 8.57 -39.07
N VAL A 15 -28.53 8.06 -37.91
CA VAL A 15 -27.69 8.17 -36.74
C VAL A 15 -26.45 7.28 -37.01
N LEU A 16 -25.38 7.90 -37.45
CA LEU A 16 -24.05 7.29 -37.43
C LEU A 16 -23.66 7.14 -35.97
N ALA A 17 -24.03 6.00 -35.33
CA ALA A 17 -23.35 5.51 -34.17
C ALA A 17 -21.91 5.21 -34.62
N GLY A 18 -21.00 6.13 -34.34
CA GLY A 18 -19.59 5.93 -34.53
C GLY A 18 -19.19 4.74 -33.67
N CYS A 19 -18.85 3.63 -34.33
CA CYS A 19 -18.01 2.61 -33.71
C CYS A 19 -16.70 3.29 -33.34
N ASN A 20 -16.53 3.66 -32.07
CA ASN A 20 -15.23 3.99 -31.55
C ASN A 20 -14.39 2.71 -31.70
N GLY A 21 -13.41 2.76 -32.56
CA GLY A 21 -12.36 1.76 -32.71
C GLY A 21 -11.53 1.61 -31.44
N PRO A 22 -10.52 0.71 -31.35
CA PRO A 22 -9.73 0.42 -30.12
C PRO A 22 -8.80 1.58 -29.82
N ASP A 23 -9.30 2.63 -29.11
CA ASP A 23 -8.71 3.86 -29.42
C ASP A 23 -8.63 4.81 -28.29
N GLY A 24 -7.51 5.34 -28.10
CA GLY A 24 -7.05 6.65 -27.64
C GLY A 24 -8.01 7.58 -26.89
N GLY A 25 -9.15 7.09 -26.44
CA GLY A 25 -10.09 7.82 -25.62
C GLY A 25 -9.55 8.09 -24.23
N VAL A 26 -10.18 9.01 -23.50
CA VAL A 26 -9.87 9.30 -22.10
C VAL A 26 -10.08 8.04 -21.25
N LEU A 27 -9.16 7.74 -20.32
CA LEU A 27 -9.30 6.71 -19.34
C LEU A 27 -9.86 7.30 -18.03
N ASP A 28 -11.07 6.91 -17.66
CA ASP A 28 -11.67 7.30 -16.39
C ASP A 28 -11.29 6.32 -15.28
N VAL A 29 -10.62 6.84 -14.23
CA VAL A 29 -10.13 6.11 -13.07
C VAL A 29 -10.79 6.65 -11.81
N ALA A 30 -11.43 5.81 -11.04
CA ALA A 30 -11.82 6.11 -9.67
C ALA A 30 -10.80 5.52 -8.70
N ILE A 31 -10.38 6.30 -7.73
CA ILE A 31 -9.61 5.84 -6.59
C ILE A 31 -10.51 5.92 -5.37
N ILE A 32 -10.63 4.82 -4.63
CA ILE A 32 -11.41 4.78 -3.38
C ILE A 32 -10.65 5.57 -2.32
N ASP A 33 -11.03 6.84 -2.17
CA ASP A 33 -10.41 7.82 -1.26
C ASP A 33 -11.34 9.04 -1.12
N THR A 34 -10.94 10.04 -0.31
CA THR A 34 -11.55 11.38 -0.34
C THR A 34 -10.72 12.34 -1.20
N PRO A 35 -11.33 13.40 -1.78
CA PRO A 35 -10.58 14.38 -2.56
C PRO A 35 -9.43 15.03 -1.80
N GLU A 36 -9.61 15.29 -0.51
CA GLU A 36 -8.59 15.90 0.36
C GLU A 36 -7.39 14.97 0.54
N ASN A 37 -7.63 13.68 0.74
CA ASN A 37 -6.57 12.69 0.91
C ASN A 37 -5.88 12.39 -0.42
N LEU A 38 -6.65 12.21 -1.51
CA LEU A 38 -6.13 11.86 -2.84
C LEU A 38 -5.12 12.90 -3.36
N PHE A 39 -5.35 14.17 -3.07
CA PHE A 39 -4.52 15.27 -3.54
C PHE A 39 -3.70 15.94 -2.42
N ALA A 40 -3.40 15.19 -1.35
CA ALA A 40 -2.58 15.67 -0.25
C ALA A 40 -1.12 15.88 -0.66
N ASP A 41 -0.53 17.02 -0.27
CA ASP A 41 0.84 17.41 -0.61
C ASP A 41 1.90 16.95 0.42
N GLY A 42 1.49 16.44 1.56
CA GLY A 42 2.37 16.07 2.66
C GLY A 42 3.22 14.82 2.40
N ILE A 43 3.97 14.42 3.42
CA ILE A 43 4.77 13.18 3.46
C ILE A 43 3.95 11.97 3.94
N ARG A 44 2.75 12.19 4.46
CA ARG A 44 1.84 11.13 4.89
C ARG A 44 0.78 10.93 3.82
N LEU A 45 1.15 10.21 2.79
CA LEU A 45 0.31 9.97 1.64
C LEU A 45 -0.66 8.81 1.91
N SER A 46 -1.93 9.00 1.55
CA SER A 46 -2.86 7.88 1.40
C SER A 46 -2.42 6.98 0.24
N SER A 47 -2.96 5.78 0.14
CA SER A 47 -2.72 4.91 -1.02
C SER A 47 -3.08 5.60 -2.34
N GLY A 48 -4.17 6.38 -2.35
CA GLY A 48 -4.56 7.19 -3.51
C GLY A 48 -3.55 8.29 -3.84
N ALA A 49 -3.15 9.08 -2.84
CA ALA A 49 -2.18 10.16 -3.01
C ALA A 49 -0.83 9.70 -3.54
N GLN A 50 -0.42 8.46 -3.23
CA GLN A 50 0.80 7.87 -3.78
C GLN A 50 0.75 7.72 -5.30
N HIS A 51 -0.41 7.34 -5.87
CA HIS A 51 -0.60 7.24 -7.32
C HIS A 51 -0.49 8.62 -7.99
N VAL A 52 -1.09 9.65 -7.37
CA VAL A 52 -0.99 11.04 -7.83
C VAL A 52 0.45 11.54 -7.76
N ARG A 53 1.10 11.34 -6.61
CA ARG A 53 2.49 11.76 -6.39
C ARG A 53 3.45 11.10 -7.37
N ALA A 54 3.34 9.78 -7.58
CA ALA A 54 4.19 9.05 -8.52
C ALA A 54 3.97 9.46 -9.99
N ALA A 55 2.78 9.94 -10.36
CA ALA A 55 2.52 10.47 -11.69
C ALA A 55 3.12 11.87 -11.89
N THR A 56 3.11 12.72 -10.85
CA THR A 56 3.51 14.13 -10.95
C THR A 56 4.93 14.42 -10.46
N SER A 57 5.51 13.53 -9.66
CA SER A 57 6.82 13.74 -9.04
C SER A 57 7.64 12.46 -9.04
N HIS A 58 8.90 12.56 -9.43
CA HIS A 58 9.86 11.47 -9.43
C HIS A 58 10.98 11.66 -8.40
N GLY A 59 11.44 10.55 -7.81
CA GLY A 59 12.71 10.43 -7.13
C GLY A 59 13.83 10.00 -8.07
N LEU A 60 14.92 9.45 -7.53
CA LEU A 60 16.01 8.87 -8.33
C LEU A 60 15.50 7.72 -9.22
N VAL A 61 14.63 6.90 -8.68
CA VAL A 61 14.01 5.73 -9.31
C VAL A 61 12.50 5.72 -9.04
N ALA A 62 11.75 4.93 -9.77
CA ALA A 62 10.30 4.76 -9.62
C ALA A 62 9.92 3.28 -9.75
N LEU A 63 8.63 2.96 -9.56
CA LEU A 63 8.09 1.61 -9.77
C LEU A 63 7.28 1.56 -11.08
N ASP A 64 7.40 0.45 -11.81
CA ASP A 64 6.55 0.13 -12.95
C ASP A 64 5.24 -0.56 -12.54
N SER A 65 4.41 -0.98 -13.52
CA SER A 65 3.13 -1.66 -13.26
C SER A 65 3.26 -3.05 -12.61
N ARG A 66 4.45 -3.66 -12.65
CA ARG A 66 4.74 -4.94 -11.99
C ARG A 66 5.34 -4.76 -10.60
N GLY A 67 5.64 -3.51 -10.24
CA GLY A 67 6.33 -3.19 -8.99
C GLY A 67 7.85 -3.33 -9.08
N ASP A 68 8.39 -3.42 -10.29
CA ASP A 68 9.83 -3.44 -10.52
C ASP A 68 10.40 -2.01 -10.51
N VAL A 69 11.64 -1.87 -10.04
CA VAL A 69 12.31 -0.57 -9.99
C VAL A 69 12.80 -0.18 -11.38
N ILE A 70 12.42 1.02 -11.81
CA ILE A 70 12.78 1.59 -13.10
C ILE A 70 13.50 2.94 -12.95
N PRO A 71 14.28 3.39 -13.96
CA PRO A 71 14.85 4.72 -14.02
C PRO A 71 13.80 5.84 -13.90
N ALA A 72 14.18 6.95 -13.24
CA ALA A 72 13.35 8.15 -13.13
C ALA A 72 14.21 9.42 -13.31
N LEU A 73 14.59 10.15 -12.24
CA LEU A 73 15.56 11.24 -12.36
C LEU A 73 16.99 10.73 -12.57
N ALA A 74 17.29 9.48 -12.18
CA ALA A 74 18.51 8.79 -12.59
C ALA A 74 18.20 7.92 -13.81
N ASP A 75 19.07 7.96 -14.82
CA ASP A 75 18.98 7.12 -16.03
C ASP A 75 19.55 5.71 -15.78
N ARG A 76 20.48 5.57 -14.84
CA ARG A 76 21.12 4.31 -14.45
C ARG A 76 21.80 4.42 -13.09
N TRP A 77 22.09 3.27 -12.51
CA TRP A 77 22.83 3.16 -11.25
C TRP A 77 23.77 1.96 -11.25
N ILE A 78 24.71 1.99 -10.30
CA ILE A 78 25.64 0.90 -10.00
C ILE A 78 25.60 0.69 -8.49
N VAL A 79 25.57 -0.56 -8.04
CA VAL A 79 25.74 -0.95 -6.64
C VAL A 79 27.10 -1.59 -6.49
N THR A 80 27.85 -1.18 -5.46
CA THR A 80 29.17 -1.79 -5.16
C THR A 80 29.02 -3.21 -4.63
N ASP A 81 30.05 -4.03 -4.79
CA ASP A 81 30.02 -5.46 -4.43
C ASP A 81 29.72 -5.70 -2.96
N ASP A 82 30.07 -4.75 -2.08
CA ASP A 82 29.76 -4.78 -0.65
C ASP A 82 28.33 -4.33 -0.31
N GLY A 83 27.55 -3.90 -1.31
CA GLY A 83 26.18 -3.42 -1.16
C GLY A 83 26.04 -2.12 -0.36
N ARG A 84 27.14 -1.37 -0.16
CA ARG A 84 27.18 -0.18 0.72
C ARG A 84 27.26 1.14 -0.01
N SER A 85 27.45 1.14 -1.32
CA SER A 85 27.44 2.35 -2.13
C SER A 85 26.54 2.18 -3.35
N PHE A 86 25.63 3.11 -3.54
CA PHE A 86 24.72 3.21 -4.67
C PHE A 86 25.06 4.48 -5.45
N ILE A 87 25.53 4.32 -6.68
CA ILE A 87 26.02 5.40 -7.52
C ILE A 87 25.01 5.62 -8.65
N PHE A 88 24.31 6.74 -8.60
CA PHE A 88 23.29 7.12 -9.57
C PHE A 88 23.81 8.15 -10.55
N ARG A 89 23.58 7.94 -11.85
CA ARG A 89 23.80 8.95 -12.87
C ARG A 89 22.48 9.63 -13.19
N LEU A 90 22.38 10.94 -12.96
CA LEU A 90 21.19 11.72 -13.29
C LEU A 90 21.06 11.88 -14.80
N ARG A 91 19.83 11.87 -15.31
CA ARG A 91 19.50 12.16 -16.70
C ARG A 91 19.90 13.60 -17.07
N ASP A 92 20.03 13.87 -18.36
CA ASP A 92 20.14 15.23 -18.87
C ASP A 92 18.81 15.96 -18.71
N GLY A 93 18.87 17.25 -18.46
CA GLY A 93 17.71 18.14 -18.42
C GLY A 93 17.71 19.09 -17.23
N ASP A 94 16.61 19.76 -17.12
CA ASP A 94 16.39 20.78 -16.11
C ASP A 94 15.28 20.37 -15.13
N TRP A 95 15.26 21.03 -13.99
CA TRP A 95 14.12 21.01 -13.09
C TRP A 95 12.91 21.71 -13.76
N PRO A 96 11.68 21.44 -13.31
CA PRO A 96 10.47 22.11 -13.86
C PRO A 96 10.52 23.65 -13.77
N ASP A 97 11.31 24.20 -12.85
CA ASP A 97 11.53 25.64 -12.68
C ASP A 97 12.62 26.22 -13.61
N GLY A 98 13.12 25.42 -14.57
CA GLY A 98 14.14 25.81 -15.55
C GLY A 98 15.57 25.83 -15.06
N ARG A 99 15.83 25.47 -13.80
CA ARG A 99 17.20 25.32 -13.27
C ARG A 99 17.77 23.95 -13.65
N ALA A 100 19.09 23.90 -13.89
CA ALA A 100 19.74 22.65 -14.26
C ALA A 100 19.59 21.56 -13.16
N LEU A 101 19.28 20.34 -13.59
CA LEU A 101 19.31 19.14 -12.74
C LEU A 101 20.76 18.72 -12.50
N THR A 102 21.31 19.11 -11.36
CA THR A 102 22.69 18.79 -10.98
C THR A 102 22.75 17.81 -9.81
N ALA A 103 23.93 17.18 -9.62
CA ALA A 103 24.13 16.29 -8.48
C ALA A 103 23.95 17.01 -7.13
N GLU A 104 24.38 18.28 -7.03
CA GLU A 104 24.25 19.09 -5.84
C GLU A 104 22.79 19.41 -5.54
N SER A 105 22.00 19.79 -6.56
CA SER A 105 20.58 20.09 -6.38
C SER A 105 19.79 18.82 -6.02
N MET A 106 20.07 17.69 -6.65
CA MET A 106 19.42 16.40 -6.33
C MET A 106 19.78 15.95 -4.91
N ARG A 107 21.06 16.08 -4.51
CA ARG A 107 21.50 15.79 -3.13
C ARG A 107 20.71 16.61 -2.11
N ALA A 108 20.55 17.91 -2.35
CA ALA A 108 19.83 18.79 -1.44
C ALA A 108 18.37 18.36 -1.26
N GLU A 109 17.66 18.06 -2.36
CA GLU A 109 16.27 17.59 -2.36
C GLU A 109 16.13 16.22 -1.65
N LEU A 110 17.01 15.26 -1.96
CA LEU A 110 16.98 13.94 -1.33
C LEU A 110 17.19 14.03 0.18
N LEU A 111 18.17 14.83 0.64
CA LEU A 111 18.39 15.03 2.07
C LEU A 111 17.23 15.75 2.73
N GLN A 112 16.55 16.64 2.04
CA GLN A 112 15.34 17.28 2.55
C GLN A 112 14.21 16.26 2.71
N ALA A 113 13.96 15.39 1.71
CA ALA A 113 12.95 14.35 1.76
C ALA A 113 13.24 13.34 2.89
N ILE A 114 14.50 12.89 3.04
CA ILE A 114 14.92 11.99 4.13
C ILE A 114 14.61 12.62 5.49
N ARG A 115 15.02 13.88 5.72
CA ARG A 115 14.74 14.58 7.00
C ARG A 115 13.23 14.75 7.26
N ALA A 116 12.43 14.98 6.22
CA ALA A 116 10.99 15.10 6.38
C ALA A 116 10.34 13.80 6.84
N LEU A 117 10.98 12.65 6.61
CA LEU A 117 10.50 11.32 7.02
C LEU A 117 10.91 10.94 8.44
N ASP A 118 11.64 11.78 9.17
CA ASP A 118 11.97 11.55 10.57
C ASP A 118 10.70 11.28 11.39
N GLY A 119 10.76 10.28 12.28
CA GLY A 119 9.61 9.85 13.08
C GLY A 119 8.54 9.07 12.30
N THR A 120 8.85 8.60 11.09
CA THR A 120 8.02 7.66 10.33
C THR A 120 8.69 6.29 10.25
N SER A 121 7.90 5.22 9.97
CA SER A 121 8.46 3.88 9.75
C SER A 121 9.41 3.84 8.54
N LEU A 122 9.13 4.61 7.49
CA LEU A 122 10.00 4.74 6.32
C LEU A 122 11.33 5.42 6.70
N GLY A 123 11.29 6.45 7.56
CA GLY A 123 12.49 7.10 8.08
C GLY A 123 13.40 6.14 8.87
N LEU A 124 12.81 5.21 9.63
CA LEU A 124 13.58 4.17 10.34
C LEU A 124 14.32 3.24 9.37
N ASP A 125 13.71 2.88 8.24
CA ASP A 125 14.36 2.04 7.22
C ASP A 125 15.42 2.80 6.40
N LEU A 126 15.42 4.13 6.43
CA LEU A 126 16.44 4.99 5.84
C LEU A 126 17.64 5.24 6.77
N ALA A 127 17.57 4.83 8.04
CA ALA A 127 18.64 5.04 9.03
C ALA A 127 20.04 4.55 8.61
N PRO A 128 20.18 3.48 7.79
CA PRO A 128 21.50 3.09 7.29
C PRO A 128 22.15 4.06 6.29
N ILE A 129 21.43 5.07 5.77
CA ILE A 129 22.03 6.09 4.90
C ILE A 129 22.99 6.96 5.74
N GLU A 130 24.29 6.76 5.53
CA GLU A 130 25.35 7.47 6.23
C GLU A 130 25.65 8.82 5.56
N ASP A 131 25.67 8.85 4.23
CA ASP A 131 26.03 10.07 3.48
C ASP A 131 25.39 10.04 2.08
N VAL A 132 25.08 11.22 1.58
CA VAL A 132 24.66 11.45 0.19
C VAL A 132 25.63 12.46 -0.42
N ARG A 133 26.34 12.09 -1.49
CA ARG A 133 27.39 12.90 -2.10
C ARG A 133 27.04 13.30 -3.51
N ALA A 134 27.28 14.57 -3.80
CA ALA A 134 27.34 15.04 -5.18
C ALA A 134 28.77 14.81 -5.69
N MET A 135 28.89 13.98 -6.74
CA MET A 135 30.15 13.67 -7.41
C MET A 135 30.28 14.50 -8.67
N ALA A 136 31.44 14.42 -9.32
CA ALA A 136 31.71 15.17 -10.56
C ALA A 136 30.67 14.88 -11.64
N GLY A 137 30.23 15.91 -12.34
CA GLY A 137 29.18 15.83 -13.35
C GLY A 137 27.80 15.67 -12.72
N ARG A 138 27.01 14.70 -13.19
CA ARG A 138 25.63 14.41 -12.73
C ARG A 138 25.57 13.11 -11.97
N VAL A 139 26.49 12.86 -11.06
CA VAL A 139 26.56 11.61 -10.30
C VAL A 139 26.27 11.89 -8.83
N VAL A 140 25.31 11.14 -8.28
CA VAL A 140 24.97 11.14 -6.85
C VAL A 140 25.33 9.78 -6.28
N GLU A 141 26.11 9.77 -5.21
CA GLU A 141 26.44 8.56 -4.44
C GLU A 141 25.66 8.57 -3.11
N ILE A 142 24.99 7.46 -2.83
CA ILE A 142 24.39 7.20 -1.51
C ILE A 142 25.25 6.13 -0.84
N ARG A 143 25.85 6.48 0.32
CA ARG A 143 26.64 5.56 1.12
C ARG A 143 25.86 5.08 2.32
N LEU A 144 26.01 3.80 2.63
CA LEU A 144 25.35 3.11 3.72
C LEU A 144 26.35 2.66 4.76
N SER A 145 25.96 2.73 6.03
CA SER A 145 26.70 2.14 7.16
C SER A 145 26.69 0.61 7.11
N SER A 146 25.63 0.02 6.57
CA SER A 146 25.44 -1.42 6.38
C SER A 146 24.68 -1.71 5.09
N PRO A 147 24.79 -2.92 4.49
CA PRO A 147 24.07 -3.27 3.26
C PRO A 147 22.56 -3.23 3.46
N VAL A 148 21.82 -2.63 2.51
CA VAL A 148 20.35 -2.62 2.44
C VAL A 148 19.93 -3.13 1.08
N PRO A 149 19.62 -4.43 0.94
CA PRO A 149 19.29 -5.04 -0.36
C PRO A 149 18.10 -4.37 -1.07
N MET A 150 17.13 -3.90 -0.30
CA MET A 150 15.90 -3.27 -0.82
C MET A 150 16.00 -1.74 -0.99
N LEU A 151 17.21 -1.14 -0.90
CA LEU A 151 17.35 0.33 -0.97
C LEU A 151 16.71 0.94 -2.22
N LEU A 152 16.84 0.31 -3.37
CA LEU A 152 16.24 0.82 -4.61
C LEU A 152 14.71 0.87 -4.52
N GLN A 153 14.08 -0.15 -3.93
CA GLN A 153 12.62 -0.16 -3.69
C GLN A 153 12.23 0.91 -2.66
N VAL A 154 13.05 1.13 -1.64
CA VAL A 154 12.85 2.22 -0.66
C VAL A 154 12.93 3.58 -1.35
N LEU A 155 13.94 3.80 -2.21
CA LEU A 155 14.12 5.05 -2.94
C LEU A 155 13.05 5.29 -4.02
N ALA A 156 12.36 4.25 -4.47
CA ALA A 156 11.24 4.36 -5.41
C ALA A 156 9.90 4.78 -4.76
N GLN A 157 9.88 4.97 -3.42
CA GLN A 157 8.66 5.35 -2.73
C GLN A 157 8.27 6.80 -3.06
N PRO A 158 6.96 7.08 -3.32
CA PRO A 158 6.48 8.41 -3.68
C PRO A 158 6.79 9.49 -2.65
N GLU A 159 7.00 9.14 -1.38
CA GLU A 159 7.42 10.06 -0.33
C GLU A 159 8.86 10.57 -0.48
N LEU A 160 9.69 9.85 -1.25
CA LEU A 160 11.06 10.26 -1.59
C LEU A 160 11.14 10.95 -2.97
N ALA A 161 10.00 11.15 -3.63
CA ALA A 161 9.94 11.94 -4.86
C ALA A 161 10.25 13.41 -4.58
N VAL A 162 10.96 14.04 -5.51
CA VAL A 162 11.27 15.47 -5.46
C VAL A 162 10.06 16.27 -5.91
N VAL A 163 9.47 17.00 -4.98
CA VAL A 163 8.30 17.86 -5.24
C VAL A 163 8.81 19.25 -5.61
N ARG A 164 8.98 19.48 -6.91
CA ARG A 164 9.28 20.79 -7.50
C ARG A 164 8.31 21.05 -8.60
N GLU A 165 7.69 22.22 -8.57
CA GLU A 165 6.74 22.67 -9.57
C GLU A 165 7.33 23.81 -10.38
N GLY A 166 6.88 23.95 -11.63
CA GLY A 166 7.23 24.99 -12.56
C GLY A 166 6.19 25.05 -13.68
N GLU A 167 6.44 25.85 -14.72
CA GLU A 167 5.52 25.97 -15.87
C GLU A 167 5.27 24.62 -16.57
N GLY A 168 6.25 23.70 -16.55
CA GLY A 168 6.16 22.32 -17.06
C GLY A 168 5.55 21.31 -16.08
N GLY A 169 4.93 21.74 -14.99
CA GLY A 169 4.40 20.86 -13.94
C GLY A 169 5.47 20.34 -12.99
N GLY A 170 5.30 19.15 -12.42
CA GLY A 170 6.25 18.53 -11.48
C GLY A 170 7.39 17.74 -12.16
N THR A 171 8.21 17.07 -11.37
CA THR A 171 9.36 16.26 -11.86
C THR A 171 8.93 14.92 -12.49
N GLY A 172 7.68 14.51 -12.29
CA GLY A 172 7.13 13.24 -12.77
C GLY A 172 6.78 13.23 -14.25
N PRO A 173 6.34 12.07 -14.77
CA PRO A 173 6.11 11.86 -16.19
C PRO A 173 4.78 12.41 -16.71
N MET A 174 3.91 12.88 -15.83
CA MET A 174 2.60 13.42 -16.22
C MET A 174 2.40 14.86 -15.74
N LEU A 175 1.68 15.62 -16.53
CA LEU A 175 1.10 16.91 -16.12
C LEU A 175 -0.25 16.64 -15.46
N MET A 176 -0.53 17.32 -14.36
CA MET A 176 -1.80 17.25 -13.65
C MET A 176 -2.52 18.60 -13.75
N ARG A 177 -3.78 18.58 -14.17
CA ARG A 177 -4.67 19.75 -14.14
C ARG A 177 -5.89 19.42 -13.30
N ARG A 178 -6.07 20.14 -12.21
CA ARG A 178 -7.22 19.96 -11.32
C ARG A 178 -8.52 20.38 -12.02
N GLU A 179 -9.57 19.55 -11.86
CA GLU A 179 -10.93 19.83 -12.37
C GLU A 179 -11.96 19.40 -11.31
N GLY A 180 -12.52 20.38 -10.60
CA GLY A 180 -13.43 20.10 -9.47
C GLY A 180 -12.77 19.21 -8.42
N ASP A 181 -13.43 18.12 -8.07
CA ASP A 181 -12.94 17.15 -7.08
C ASP A 181 -11.96 16.09 -7.68
N GLY A 182 -11.67 16.21 -8.99
CA GLY A 182 -10.75 15.31 -9.68
C GLY A 182 -9.59 16.05 -10.34
N ALA A 183 -8.88 15.32 -11.21
CA ALA A 183 -7.81 15.88 -12.04
C ALA A 183 -7.67 15.12 -13.36
N VAL A 184 -7.22 15.82 -14.39
CA VAL A 184 -6.79 15.25 -15.67
C VAL A 184 -5.28 15.13 -15.68
N PHE A 185 -4.79 13.96 -16.00
CA PHE A 185 -3.36 13.66 -16.15
C PHE A 185 -3.04 13.41 -17.62
N THR A 186 -2.05 14.12 -18.14
CA THR A 186 -1.56 13.96 -19.52
C THR A 186 -0.07 13.61 -19.49
N MET A 187 0.34 12.68 -20.35
CA MET A 187 1.74 12.29 -20.46
C MET A 187 2.57 13.44 -21.01
N LYS A 188 3.73 13.70 -20.43
CA LYS A 188 4.72 14.64 -20.95
C LYS A 188 5.40 14.09 -22.22
N PRO A 189 5.97 14.95 -23.08
CA PRO A 189 6.81 14.52 -24.19
C PRO A 189 7.95 13.60 -23.76
N PRO A 190 8.41 12.66 -24.59
CA PRO A 190 9.50 11.75 -24.28
C PRO A 190 10.74 12.45 -23.74
N THR A 191 11.17 13.53 -24.36
CA THR A 191 12.37 14.30 -23.97
C THR A 191 12.27 14.87 -22.55
N GLU A 192 11.09 15.35 -22.14
CA GLU A 192 10.86 15.83 -20.77
C GLU A 192 10.83 14.70 -19.74
N ARG A 193 10.59 13.45 -20.17
CA ARG A 193 10.66 12.25 -19.34
C ARG A 193 12.07 11.64 -19.29
N GLY A 194 13.06 12.22 -20.03
CA GLY A 194 14.42 11.74 -20.11
C GLY A 194 14.61 10.53 -21.03
N ILE A 195 13.68 10.30 -21.96
CA ILE A 195 13.78 9.25 -22.98
C ILE A 195 13.94 9.88 -24.37
N PRO A 196 14.54 9.16 -25.35
CA PRO A 196 14.70 9.68 -26.69
C PRO A 196 13.40 10.16 -27.31
N GLU A 197 13.49 11.19 -28.16
CA GLU A 197 12.37 11.67 -28.94
C GLU A 197 11.82 10.55 -29.85
N GLU A 198 10.50 10.44 -29.90
CA GLU A 198 9.79 9.45 -30.72
C GLU A 198 8.69 10.18 -31.50
N GLU A 199 8.79 10.16 -32.82
CA GLU A 199 7.79 10.80 -33.68
C GLU A 199 6.41 10.12 -33.53
N GLY A 200 5.37 10.91 -33.28
CA GLY A 200 3.99 10.42 -33.14
C GLY A 200 3.74 9.60 -31.86
N TRP A 201 4.51 9.84 -30.83
CA TRP A 201 4.35 9.19 -29.52
C TRP A 201 2.96 9.40 -28.91
N GLU A 202 2.28 10.50 -29.24
CA GLU A 202 0.96 10.88 -28.73
C GLU A 202 -0.10 9.82 -29.04
N ARG A 203 0.04 9.05 -30.13
CA ARG A 203 -0.88 7.96 -30.50
C ARG A 203 -0.79 6.73 -29.59
N PHE A 204 0.27 6.65 -28.78
CA PHE A 204 0.50 5.56 -27.83
C PHE A 204 0.20 5.93 -26.38
N VAL A 205 -0.40 7.09 -26.16
CA VAL A 205 -0.79 7.55 -24.83
C VAL A 205 -2.18 8.17 -24.88
N ARG A 206 -2.86 8.17 -23.74
CA ARG A 206 -4.17 8.78 -23.56
C ARG A 206 -4.22 9.60 -22.27
N PRO A 207 -5.06 10.63 -22.17
CA PRO A 207 -5.34 11.30 -20.90
C PRO A 207 -5.99 10.34 -19.89
N VAL A 208 -5.68 10.54 -18.61
CA VAL A 208 -6.30 9.80 -17.50
C VAL A 208 -7.04 10.81 -16.63
N VAL A 209 -8.34 10.62 -16.48
CA VAL A 209 -9.16 11.40 -15.54
C VAL A 209 -9.25 10.62 -14.24
N VAL A 210 -8.79 11.22 -13.16
CA VAL A 210 -8.80 10.59 -11.82
C VAL A 210 -9.79 11.31 -10.93
N ARG A 211 -10.65 10.53 -10.25
CA ARG A 211 -11.62 11.03 -9.26
C ARG A 211 -11.50 10.26 -7.97
N ALA A 212 -11.61 10.96 -6.85
CA ALA A 212 -11.82 10.32 -5.56
C ALA A 212 -13.31 9.99 -5.40
N LEU A 213 -13.62 8.75 -5.05
CA LEU A 213 -14.98 8.30 -4.79
C LEU A 213 -14.99 7.36 -3.58
N ASP A 214 -16.10 7.30 -2.85
CA ASP A 214 -16.32 6.19 -1.94
C ASP A 214 -16.47 4.86 -2.71
N ALA A 215 -16.32 3.74 -2.03
CA ALA A 215 -16.32 2.43 -2.66
C ALA A 215 -17.64 2.11 -3.39
N ARG A 216 -18.79 2.52 -2.84
CA ARG A 216 -20.10 2.30 -3.45
C ARG A 216 -20.28 3.12 -4.73
N GLY A 217 -19.90 4.39 -4.68
CA GLY A 217 -19.95 5.29 -5.83
C GLY A 217 -19.01 4.84 -6.95
N ALA A 218 -17.78 4.41 -6.59
CA ALA A 218 -16.79 3.92 -7.54
C ALA A 218 -17.29 2.65 -8.27
N VAL A 219 -17.82 1.67 -7.52
CA VAL A 219 -18.38 0.43 -8.09
C VAL A 219 -19.61 0.72 -8.94
N GLY A 220 -20.55 1.55 -8.46
CA GLY A 220 -21.75 1.90 -9.23
C GLY A 220 -21.42 2.59 -10.58
N GLN A 221 -20.50 3.58 -10.57
CA GLN A 221 -20.06 4.22 -11.80
C GLN A 221 -19.26 3.28 -12.73
N PHE A 222 -18.57 2.30 -12.16
CA PHE A 222 -17.96 1.25 -12.97
C PHE A 222 -19.04 0.37 -13.62
N GLU A 223 -20.08 -0.06 -12.91
CA GLU A 223 -21.20 -0.84 -13.47
C GLU A 223 -21.90 -0.09 -14.61
N ASP A 224 -22.18 1.20 -14.41
CA ASP A 224 -22.81 2.07 -15.39
C ASP A 224 -21.94 2.39 -16.63
N GLY A 225 -20.67 2.02 -16.60
CA GLY A 225 -19.74 2.26 -17.71
C GLY A 225 -19.07 3.63 -17.72
N ALA A 226 -19.29 4.47 -16.70
CA ALA A 226 -18.68 5.79 -16.58
C ALA A 226 -17.21 5.74 -16.12
N ILE A 227 -16.81 4.67 -15.43
CA ILE A 227 -15.44 4.44 -14.96
C ILE A 227 -14.86 3.19 -15.65
N ASN A 228 -13.60 3.27 -16.04
CA ASN A 228 -12.88 2.15 -16.67
C ASN A 228 -12.05 1.34 -15.66
N VAL A 229 -11.54 2.01 -14.61
CA VAL A 229 -10.68 1.41 -13.57
C VAL A 229 -11.10 1.91 -12.20
N VAL A 230 -11.23 1.01 -11.23
CA VAL A 230 -11.36 1.34 -9.81
C VAL A 230 -10.13 0.81 -9.09
N LEU A 231 -9.45 1.67 -8.33
CA LEU A 231 -8.28 1.35 -7.50
C LEU A 231 -8.57 1.59 -6.02
N GLY A 232 -7.76 1.00 -5.15
CA GLY A 232 -7.82 1.26 -3.70
C GLY A 232 -8.82 0.39 -2.94
N GLY A 233 -9.36 -0.65 -3.56
CA GLY A 233 -10.22 -1.62 -2.89
C GLY A 233 -9.48 -2.43 -1.82
N ASN A 234 -10.15 -2.69 -0.69
CA ASN A 234 -9.63 -3.46 0.44
C ASN A 234 -10.67 -4.46 0.96
N LEU A 235 -10.35 -5.20 2.03
CA LEU A 235 -11.29 -6.17 2.63
C LEU A 235 -12.61 -5.50 3.06
N GLY A 236 -12.55 -4.30 3.63
CA GLY A 236 -13.72 -3.59 4.16
C GLY A 236 -14.82 -3.39 3.12
N ASN A 237 -14.43 -3.15 1.87
CA ASN A 237 -15.36 -2.88 0.77
C ASN A 237 -15.40 -3.97 -0.30
N LEU A 238 -14.74 -5.12 -0.08
CA LEU A 238 -14.66 -6.21 -1.06
C LEU A 238 -16.04 -6.74 -1.49
N SER A 239 -17.00 -6.79 -0.58
CA SER A 239 -18.37 -7.26 -0.88
C SER A 239 -19.09 -6.39 -1.92
N LEU A 240 -18.67 -5.14 -2.11
CA LEU A 240 -19.19 -4.24 -3.15
C LEU A 240 -18.62 -4.57 -4.54
N ALA A 241 -17.43 -5.19 -4.62
CA ALA A 241 -16.79 -5.54 -5.88
C ALA A 241 -17.47 -6.68 -6.65
N ASN A 242 -18.54 -7.29 -6.11
CA ASN A 242 -19.30 -8.34 -6.77
C ASN A 242 -20.28 -7.73 -7.81
N VAL A 243 -19.75 -7.31 -8.93
CA VAL A 243 -20.45 -6.64 -10.04
C VAL A 243 -21.21 -7.62 -10.96
N GLY A 244 -21.71 -8.74 -10.41
CA GLY A 244 -22.60 -9.69 -11.09
C GLY A 244 -21.91 -10.73 -11.99
N PRO A 245 -22.68 -11.56 -12.70
CA PRO A 245 -22.16 -12.73 -13.45
C PRO A 245 -21.23 -12.39 -14.62
N LEU A 246 -21.32 -11.17 -15.16
CA LEU A 246 -20.48 -10.68 -16.26
C LEU A 246 -19.15 -10.10 -15.78
N SER A 247 -18.93 -10.02 -14.47
CA SER A 247 -17.72 -9.45 -13.86
C SER A 247 -16.53 -10.41 -13.85
N ARG A 248 -16.68 -11.64 -14.32
CA ARG A 248 -15.58 -12.60 -14.41
C ARG A 248 -14.45 -12.02 -15.25
N GLY A 249 -13.31 -11.75 -14.61
CA GLY A 249 -12.15 -11.15 -15.22
C GLY A 249 -12.06 -9.61 -15.11
N THR A 250 -13.05 -8.92 -14.54
CA THR A 250 -12.95 -7.49 -14.23
C THR A 250 -12.41 -7.22 -12.82
N VAL A 251 -12.74 -8.09 -11.85
CA VAL A 251 -12.15 -8.02 -10.50
C VAL A 251 -10.73 -8.56 -10.56
N ARG A 252 -9.78 -7.75 -10.16
CA ARG A 252 -8.36 -8.10 -10.00
C ARG A 252 -8.03 -8.09 -8.54
N ILE A 253 -7.43 -9.16 -8.04
CA ILE A 253 -6.93 -9.24 -6.66
C ILE A 253 -5.41 -9.28 -6.73
N ASP A 254 -4.76 -8.38 -5.99
CA ASP A 254 -3.32 -8.38 -5.83
C ASP A 254 -2.93 -9.36 -4.72
N ALA A 255 -1.88 -10.16 -4.98
CA ALA A 255 -1.23 -10.97 -3.96
C ALA A 255 -0.38 -10.06 -3.06
N ALA A 256 -1.04 -9.15 -2.34
CA ALA A 256 -0.38 -8.08 -1.63
C ALA A 256 0.43 -8.61 -0.44
N ILE A 257 1.63 -8.07 -0.27
CA ILE A 257 2.48 -8.29 0.90
C ILE A 257 2.17 -7.20 1.93
N GLY A 258 2.08 -7.55 3.22
CA GLY A 258 1.87 -6.54 4.25
C GLY A 258 1.24 -7.08 5.53
N LEU A 259 0.62 -6.19 6.29
CA LEU A 259 0.04 -6.45 7.60
C LEU A 259 -1.49 -6.43 7.53
N PHE A 260 -2.10 -7.52 8.02
CA PHE A 260 -3.52 -7.59 8.27
C PHE A 260 -3.74 -8.32 9.61
N GLY A 261 -4.23 -7.59 10.62
CA GLY A 261 -4.35 -8.10 11.99
C GLY A 261 -4.72 -7.02 13.00
N LEU A 262 -4.57 -7.33 14.29
CA LEU A 262 -4.89 -6.42 15.39
C LEU A 262 -3.63 -5.88 16.05
N HIS A 263 -3.51 -4.57 16.17
CA HIS A 263 -2.51 -3.92 17.01
C HIS A 263 -3.10 -3.58 18.38
N VAL A 264 -2.46 -4.01 19.44
CA VAL A 264 -2.82 -3.65 20.82
C VAL A 264 -2.40 -2.20 21.05
N ARG A 265 -3.37 -1.35 21.37
CA ARG A 265 -3.15 0.10 21.54
C ARG A 265 -2.73 0.46 22.96
N GLN A 266 -3.28 -0.23 23.95
CA GLN A 266 -3.05 0.05 25.35
C GLN A 266 -2.65 -1.23 26.09
N GLY A 267 -1.63 -1.15 26.93
CA GLY A 267 -1.19 -2.22 27.81
C GLY A 267 -1.78 -2.07 29.22
N SER A 268 -3.10 -2.02 29.33
CA SER A 268 -3.82 -1.85 30.60
C SER A 268 -4.92 -2.89 30.76
N GLY A 269 -5.44 -3.06 31.98
CA GLY A 269 -6.48 -4.02 32.28
C GLY A 269 -6.12 -5.42 31.85
N PHE A 270 -7.01 -6.09 31.14
CA PHE A 270 -6.78 -7.44 30.60
C PHE A 270 -5.57 -7.49 29.64
N LEU A 271 -5.26 -6.40 28.95
CA LEU A 271 -4.15 -6.37 27.99
C LEU A 271 -2.80 -5.98 28.61
N ALA A 272 -2.69 -5.82 29.92
CA ALA A 272 -1.45 -5.45 30.59
C ALA A 272 -0.36 -6.52 30.39
N GLU A 273 -0.70 -7.77 30.61
CA GLU A 273 0.24 -8.87 30.55
C GLU A 273 0.23 -9.57 29.19
N ARG A 274 1.40 -10.04 28.76
CA ARG A 274 1.55 -10.71 27.46
C ARG A 274 0.76 -12.03 27.35
N ALA A 275 0.56 -12.73 28.48
CA ALA A 275 -0.17 -13.99 28.51
C ALA A 275 -1.66 -13.82 28.17
N GLU A 276 -2.26 -12.71 28.61
CA GLU A 276 -3.65 -12.34 28.32
C GLU A 276 -3.78 -11.90 26.86
N ARG A 277 -2.81 -11.12 26.33
CA ARG A 277 -2.77 -10.77 24.91
C ARG A 277 -2.59 -12.01 24.02
N GLU A 278 -1.80 -13.00 24.48
CA GLU A 278 -1.67 -14.28 23.78
C GLU A 278 -3.00 -15.05 23.73
N ALA A 279 -3.83 -14.99 24.80
CA ALA A 279 -5.13 -15.64 24.80
C ALA A 279 -6.03 -15.13 23.65
N LEU A 280 -5.96 -13.83 23.28
CA LEU A 280 -6.65 -13.32 22.11
C LEU A 280 -6.13 -13.98 20.82
N ALA A 281 -4.81 -14.04 20.66
CA ALA A 281 -4.18 -14.61 19.48
C ALA A 281 -4.49 -16.10 19.30
N MET A 282 -4.60 -16.85 20.42
CA MET A 282 -4.97 -18.28 20.47
C MET A 282 -6.44 -18.51 20.09
N ALA A 283 -7.35 -17.60 20.47
CA ALA A 283 -8.78 -17.75 20.22
C ALA A 283 -9.16 -17.66 18.75
N ILE A 284 -8.34 -16.99 17.93
CA ILE A 284 -8.64 -16.67 16.54
C ILE A 284 -8.39 -17.87 15.62
N ASP A 285 -9.47 -18.34 15.00
CA ASP A 285 -9.44 -19.18 13.81
C ASP A 285 -9.36 -18.26 12.58
N ARG A 286 -8.16 -18.07 12.08
CA ARG A 286 -7.86 -17.11 11.01
C ARG A 286 -8.49 -17.51 9.68
N ALA A 287 -8.53 -18.81 9.39
CA ALA A 287 -9.16 -19.32 8.18
C ALA A 287 -10.67 -19.08 8.21
N ALA A 288 -11.32 -19.40 9.34
CA ALA A 288 -12.75 -19.15 9.53
C ALA A 288 -13.08 -17.64 9.53
N LEU A 289 -12.15 -16.80 10.02
CA LEU A 289 -12.32 -15.33 10.04
C LEU A 289 -12.48 -14.75 8.63
N VAL A 290 -11.74 -15.27 7.64
CA VAL A 290 -11.72 -14.75 6.26
C VAL A 290 -12.60 -15.57 5.32
N ALA A 291 -13.04 -16.76 5.72
CA ALA A 291 -13.90 -17.64 4.90
C ALA A 291 -15.15 -16.95 4.32
N PRO A 292 -15.86 -16.05 5.06
CA PRO A 292 -17.04 -15.37 4.51
C PRO A 292 -16.77 -14.46 3.30
N PHE A 293 -15.51 -14.08 3.06
CA PHE A 293 -15.09 -13.24 1.93
C PHE A 293 -14.81 -14.04 0.65
N ASN A 294 -14.74 -15.37 0.77
CA ASN A 294 -14.55 -16.30 -0.36
C ASN A 294 -13.35 -15.96 -1.26
N ILE A 295 -12.20 -15.68 -0.65
CA ILE A 295 -10.96 -15.31 -1.35
C ILE A 295 -10.13 -16.58 -1.56
N GLY A 296 -9.96 -16.98 -2.82
CA GLY A 296 -9.10 -18.12 -3.16
C GLY A 296 -7.61 -17.78 -2.97
N GLY A 297 -6.84 -18.75 -2.44
CA GLY A 297 -5.38 -18.61 -2.31
C GLY A 297 -4.91 -17.70 -1.18
N TRP A 298 -5.81 -17.18 -0.32
CA TRP A 298 -5.41 -16.45 0.87
C TRP A 298 -4.94 -17.44 1.96
N GLU A 299 -3.76 -17.19 2.51
CA GLU A 299 -3.16 -18.03 3.54
C GLU A 299 -3.04 -17.28 4.85
N ALA A 300 -3.52 -17.92 5.93
CA ALA A 300 -3.42 -17.37 7.28
C ALA A 300 -1.99 -17.49 7.81
N THR A 301 -1.56 -16.52 8.63
CA THR A 301 -0.29 -16.61 9.35
C THR A 301 -0.42 -16.09 10.77
N THR A 302 0.38 -16.66 11.68
CA THR A 302 0.58 -16.18 13.05
C THR A 302 1.86 -15.35 13.16
N ARG A 303 2.61 -15.20 12.07
CA ARG A 303 3.85 -14.46 11.99
C ARG A 303 3.62 -12.99 11.71
N VAL A 304 4.46 -12.14 12.28
CA VAL A 304 4.46 -10.70 12.01
C VAL A 304 4.97 -10.42 10.60
N VAL A 305 6.05 -11.08 10.22
CA VAL A 305 6.63 -11.02 8.87
C VAL A 305 5.95 -12.07 8.00
N GLN A 306 5.55 -11.68 6.80
CA GLN A 306 4.91 -12.61 5.88
C GLN A 306 5.89 -13.73 5.48
N PRO A 307 5.49 -15.03 5.60
CA PRO A 307 6.32 -16.14 5.19
C PRO A 307 6.72 -16.11 3.72
N GLY A 308 7.89 -16.66 3.39
CA GLY A 308 8.36 -16.81 2.03
C GLY A 308 8.99 -15.57 1.39
N MET A 309 9.26 -14.52 2.17
CA MET A 309 10.05 -13.38 1.71
C MET A 309 11.52 -13.77 1.50
N HIS A 310 12.23 -13.04 0.63
CA HIS A 310 13.63 -13.34 0.29
C HIS A 310 14.57 -13.40 1.51
N GLU A 311 14.36 -12.53 2.51
CA GLU A 311 15.14 -12.51 3.76
C GLU A 311 14.65 -13.58 4.77
N ASP A 312 13.55 -14.32 4.49
CA ASP A 312 12.99 -15.33 5.40
C ASP A 312 13.72 -16.67 5.24
N ARG A 313 14.54 -17.01 6.20
CA ARG A 313 15.27 -18.30 6.28
C ARG A 313 14.48 -19.40 7.00
N GLY A 314 13.21 -19.16 7.33
CA GLY A 314 12.37 -20.11 8.05
C GLY A 314 12.77 -20.31 9.52
N ALA A 315 13.50 -19.37 10.11
CA ALA A 315 13.91 -19.43 11.52
C ALA A 315 12.72 -19.23 12.47
N VAL A 316 11.69 -18.48 12.04
CA VAL A 316 10.45 -18.26 12.79
C VAL A 316 9.35 -19.12 12.17
N GLY A 317 8.74 -20.00 12.95
CA GLY A 317 7.63 -20.85 12.51
C GLY A 317 6.26 -20.29 12.87
N GLU A 318 5.22 -20.92 12.33
CA GLU A 318 3.84 -20.66 12.76
C GLU A 318 3.64 -21.10 14.20
N ARG A 319 2.91 -20.29 14.98
CA ARG A 319 2.60 -20.58 16.38
C ARG A 319 1.54 -21.69 16.46
N TRP A 320 1.63 -22.48 17.52
CA TRP A 320 0.68 -23.56 17.84
C TRP A 320 0.53 -24.60 16.71
N ALA A 321 1.59 -24.83 15.94
CA ALA A 321 1.61 -25.88 14.95
C ALA A 321 1.29 -27.23 15.58
N GLY A 322 0.26 -27.90 15.07
CA GLY A 322 -0.22 -29.18 15.61
C GLY A 322 -1.28 -29.07 16.72
N GLU A 323 -1.58 -27.88 17.24
CA GLU A 323 -2.69 -27.68 18.18
C GLU A 323 -4.01 -27.40 17.43
N THR A 324 -5.09 -28.02 17.90
CA THR A 324 -6.42 -27.70 17.35
C THR A 324 -6.92 -26.34 17.85
N ILE A 325 -7.81 -25.73 17.09
CA ILE A 325 -8.45 -24.47 17.52
C ILE A 325 -9.27 -24.67 18.82
N ALA A 326 -9.80 -25.87 19.05
CA ALA A 326 -10.53 -26.20 20.27
C ALA A 326 -9.60 -26.18 21.49
N ASP A 327 -8.42 -26.81 21.40
CA ASP A 327 -7.43 -26.84 22.48
C ASP A 327 -6.93 -25.43 22.79
N ARG A 328 -6.59 -24.65 21.78
CA ARG A 328 -6.17 -23.25 21.94
C ARG A 328 -7.23 -22.39 22.63
N ARG A 329 -8.49 -22.53 22.22
CA ARG A 329 -9.61 -21.80 22.85
C ARG A 329 -9.86 -22.23 24.29
N GLN A 330 -9.69 -23.51 24.59
CA GLN A 330 -9.80 -23.99 25.98
C GLN A 330 -8.70 -23.37 26.87
N GLN A 331 -7.46 -23.32 26.39
CA GLN A 331 -6.35 -22.68 27.10
C GLN A 331 -6.62 -21.17 27.27
N ALA A 332 -7.03 -20.48 26.20
CA ALA A 332 -7.37 -19.06 26.23
C ALA A 332 -8.50 -18.76 27.21
N ALA A 333 -9.60 -19.53 27.19
CA ALA A 333 -10.71 -19.39 28.12
C ALA A 333 -10.28 -19.58 29.59
N SER A 334 -9.38 -20.54 29.84
CA SER A 334 -8.82 -20.77 31.18
C SER A 334 -8.01 -19.56 31.69
N ARG A 335 -7.23 -18.90 30.80
CA ARG A 335 -6.49 -17.67 31.15
C ARG A 335 -7.44 -16.49 31.42
N VAL A 336 -8.46 -16.29 30.59
CA VAL A 336 -9.49 -15.26 30.80
C VAL A 336 -10.20 -15.47 32.12
N ALA A 337 -10.62 -16.69 32.42
CA ALA A 337 -11.28 -17.01 33.68
C ALA A 337 -10.35 -16.81 34.90
N ALA A 338 -9.06 -17.13 34.79
CA ALA A 338 -8.09 -16.88 35.84
C ALA A 338 -7.90 -15.39 36.10
N TRP A 339 -7.77 -14.59 35.03
CA TRP A 339 -7.66 -13.13 35.13
C TRP A 339 -8.91 -12.49 35.77
N ARG A 340 -10.11 -12.95 35.39
CA ARG A 340 -11.38 -12.47 35.97
C ARG A 340 -11.42 -12.72 37.48
N ARG A 341 -11.08 -13.94 37.91
CA ARG A 341 -11.02 -14.25 39.37
C ARG A 341 -10.01 -13.38 40.10
N ALA A 342 -8.84 -13.15 39.50
CA ALA A 342 -7.79 -12.32 40.12
C ALA A 342 -8.17 -10.84 40.23
N ASN A 343 -9.20 -10.38 39.49
CA ASN A 343 -9.68 -8.99 39.48
C ASN A 343 -11.10 -8.83 40.05
N ASP A 344 -11.65 -9.86 40.74
CA ASP A 344 -12.96 -9.86 41.39
C ASP A 344 -14.15 -9.52 40.45
N ILE A 345 -14.08 -9.97 39.19
CA ILE A 345 -15.11 -9.77 38.14
C ILE A 345 -15.65 -11.11 37.60
N ASP A 346 -15.83 -12.08 38.46
CA ASP A 346 -16.17 -13.47 38.07
C ASP A 346 -17.43 -13.60 37.22
N ASP A 347 -18.45 -12.77 37.46
CA ASP A 347 -19.75 -12.85 36.80
C ASP A 347 -19.85 -11.98 35.51
N GLU A 348 -18.84 -11.14 35.22
CA GLU A 348 -18.87 -10.26 34.06
C GLU A 348 -17.83 -10.70 32.98
N PRO A 349 -18.17 -10.56 31.69
CA PRO A 349 -17.21 -10.79 30.64
C PRO A 349 -16.13 -9.68 30.63
N VAL A 350 -14.93 -10.02 30.19
CA VAL A 350 -13.92 -9.00 29.83
C VAL A 350 -14.45 -8.20 28.64
N ARG A 351 -14.44 -6.87 28.73
CA ARG A 351 -14.85 -6.00 27.63
C ARG A 351 -13.62 -5.38 26.98
N LEU A 352 -13.54 -5.50 25.67
CA LEU A 352 -12.49 -4.86 24.86
C LEU A 352 -13.14 -4.04 23.73
N THR A 353 -12.47 -2.96 23.39
CA THR A 353 -12.89 -2.06 22.32
C THR A 353 -11.98 -2.20 21.10
N ILE A 354 -12.56 -2.05 19.92
CA ILE A 354 -11.82 -2.11 18.65
C ILE A 354 -12.18 -0.93 17.75
N LEU A 355 -11.16 -0.33 17.12
CA LEU A 355 -11.32 0.62 16.03
C LEU A 355 -11.10 -0.08 14.70
N LEU A 356 -12.11 -0.05 13.85
CA LEU A 356 -12.11 -0.48 12.46
C LEU A 356 -13.16 0.33 11.69
N GLY A 357 -13.03 0.36 10.36
CA GLY A 357 -13.93 1.13 9.49
C GLY A 357 -15.38 0.66 9.52
N GLU A 358 -16.25 1.40 8.84
CA GLU A 358 -17.70 1.18 8.82
C GLU A 358 -18.19 0.38 7.61
N GLU A 359 -17.31 0.09 6.66
CA GLU A 359 -17.65 -0.63 5.45
C GLU A 359 -18.21 -2.04 5.75
N PRO A 360 -19.02 -2.58 4.83
CA PRO A 360 -19.72 -3.88 5.03
C PRO A 360 -18.80 -5.04 5.40
N GLY A 361 -17.58 -5.07 4.82
CA GLY A 361 -16.58 -6.10 5.13
C GLY A 361 -16.01 -5.97 6.54
N HIS A 362 -15.84 -4.75 7.04
CA HIS A 362 -15.43 -4.52 8.44
C HIS A 362 -16.51 -4.94 9.42
N ALA A 363 -17.80 -4.71 9.11
CA ALA A 363 -18.90 -5.19 9.93
C ALA A 363 -18.94 -6.74 9.98
N LEU A 364 -18.66 -7.40 8.85
CA LEU A 364 -18.55 -8.85 8.79
C LEU A 364 -17.37 -9.36 9.61
N LEU A 365 -16.19 -8.76 9.44
CA LEU A 365 -14.97 -9.10 10.21
C LEU A 365 -15.19 -8.94 11.71
N LEU A 366 -15.82 -7.84 12.14
CA LEU A 366 -16.14 -7.58 13.55
C LEU A 366 -17.05 -8.66 14.12
N ARG A 367 -18.10 -9.03 13.38
CA ARG A 367 -19.04 -10.09 13.82
C ARG A 367 -18.31 -11.42 14.03
N GLU A 368 -17.44 -11.81 13.10
CA GLU A 368 -16.66 -13.05 13.21
C GLU A 368 -15.67 -12.99 14.39
N LEU A 369 -14.94 -11.89 14.56
CA LEU A 369 -14.02 -11.70 15.70
C LEU A 369 -14.77 -11.71 17.03
N ALA A 370 -15.86 -10.95 17.15
CA ALA A 370 -16.67 -10.91 18.38
C ALA A 370 -17.23 -12.30 18.72
N GLY A 371 -17.70 -13.05 17.73
CA GLY A 371 -18.16 -14.42 17.92
C GLY A 371 -17.05 -15.38 18.39
N GLN A 372 -15.83 -15.18 17.91
CA GLN A 372 -14.68 -15.98 18.35
C GLN A 372 -14.22 -15.62 19.76
N PHE A 373 -14.18 -14.33 20.10
CA PHE A 373 -13.80 -13.87 21.44
C PHE A 373 -14.86 -14.17 22.50
N ALA A 374 -16.13 -14.17 22.14
CA ALA A 374 -17.20 -14.58 23.05
C ALA A 374 -17.03 -16.03 23.56
N ARG A 375 -16.43 -16.91 22.76
CA ARG A 375 -16.16 -18.33 23.16
C ARG A 375 -15.12 -18.44 24.26
N ILE A 376 -14.34 -17.40 24.54
CA ILE A 376 -13.35 -17.37 25.61
C ILE A 376 -13.74 -16.40 26.74
N GLY A 377 -14.98 -15.86 26.73
CA GLY A 377 -15.49 -14.97 27.76
C GLY A 377 -15.14 -13.49 27.58
N ILE A 378 -14.88 -13.05 26.33
CA ILE A 378 -14.57 -11.66 25.99
C ILE A 378 -15.67 -11.08 25.10
N VAL A 379 -16.15 -9.89 25.41
CA VAL A 379 -17.04 -9.06 24.59
C VAL A 379 -16.19 -8.04 23.84
N LEU A 380 -16.31 -8.00 22.51
CA LEU A 380 -15.63 -7.05 21.64
C LEU A 380 -16.63 -6.05 21.08
N GLU A 381 -16.38 -4.77 21.29
CA GLU A 381 -17.26 -3.67 20.88
C GLU A 381 -16.52 -2.68 19.98
N ARG A 382 -17.15 -2.25 18.88
CA ARG A 382 -16.59 -1.22 18.02
C ARG A 382 -16.72 0.16 18.68
N VAL A 383 -15.66 0.96 18.57
CA VAL A 383 -15.70 2.38 18.96
C VAL A 383 -15.63 3.27 17.71
N ALA A 384 -16.14 4.49 17.86
CA ALA A 384 -16.10 5.51 16.80
C ALA A 384 -14.68 6.03 16.56
N GLU A 385 -14.47 6.61 15.39
CA GLU A 385 -13.23 7.32 15.07
C GLU A 385 -13.02 8.48 16.08
N GLY A 386 -11.77 8.64 16.52
CA GLY A 386 -11.40 9.63 17.56
C GLY A 386 -11.45 9.09 18.99
N ALA A 387 -12.03 7.91 19.24
CA ALA A 387 -11.91 7.23 20.52
C ALA A 387 -10.54 6.52 20.63
N GLU A 388 -10.09 6.30 21.87
CA GLU A 388 -8.89 5.49 22.15
C GLU A 388 -9.30 4.02 22.33
N PRO A 389 -9.09 3.14 21.34
CA PRO A 389 -9.47 1.74 21.41
C PRO A 389 -8.43 0.92 22.16
N ASP A 390 -8.82 -0.26 22.65
CA ASP A 390 -7.90 -1.30 23.12
C ASP A 390 -7.15 -1.96 21.95
N LEU A 391 -7.87 -2.19 20.84
CA LEU A 391 -7.39 -2.85 19.64
C LEU A 391 -7.63 -1.99 18.40
N LEU A 392 -6.66 -1.97 17.49
CA LEU A 392 -6.79 -1.31 16.19
C LEU A 392 -6.64 -2.35 15.09
N LEU A 393 -7.58 -2.40 14.15
CA LEU A 393 -7.39 -3.16 12.92
C LEU A 393 -6.28 -2.49 12.07
N VAL A 394 -5.22 -3.23 11.82
CA VAL A 394 -4.15 -2.84 10.89
C VAL A 394 -4.40 -3.56 9.57
N ASP A 395 -4.52 -2.79 8.49
CA ASP A 395 -4.64 -3.28 7.12
C ASP A 395 -3.73 -2.44 6.22
N ARG A 396 -2.47 -2.84 6.08
CA ARG A 396 -1.41 -2.09 5.38
C ARG A 396 -0.69 -2.95 4.38
N VAL A 397 -0.53 -2.45 3.17
CA VAL A 397 0.35 -3.05 2.16
C VAL A 397 1.79 -2.65 2.46
N ALA A 398 2.71 -3.62 2.34
CA ALA A 398 4.13 -3.33 2.36
C ALA A 398 4.54 -2.53 1.12
N ARG A 399 5.57 -1.73 1.27
CA ARG A 399 6.05 -0.82 0.24
C ARG A 399 7.31 -1.36 -0.44
N TYR A 400 7.96 -2.32 0.21
CA TYR A 400 9.15 -3.04 -0.22
C TYR A 400 9.30 -4.33 0.59
N ALA A 401 10.02 -5.31 0.02
CA ALA A 401 10.13 -6.66 0.59
C ALA A 401 11.25 -6.75 1.63
N SER A 402 11.10 -6.09 2.77
CA SER A 402 12.05 -6.19 3.89
C SER A 402 11.39 -6.57 5.21
N HIS A 403 12.02 -7.43 5.99
CA HIS A 403 11.60 -7.74 7.36
C HIS A 403 11.54 -6.48 8.23
N SER A 404 12.49 -5.55 8.08
CA SER A 404 12.51 -4.30 8.83
C SER A 404 11.25 -3.47 8.61
N TRP A 405 10.66 -3.50 7.39
CA TRP A 405 9.40 -2.80 7.12
C TRP A 405 8.28 -3.26 8.06
N PHE A 406 8.13 -4.58 8.27
CA PHE A 406 7.09 -5.15 9.14
C PHE A 406 7.31 -4.77 10.60
N LEU A 407 8.54 -4.94 11.08
CA LEU A 407 8.91 -4.71 12.48
C LEU A 407 8.83 -3.21 12.83
N ASN A 408 9.31 -2.34 11.95
CA ASN A 408 9.30 -0.89 12.14
C ASN A 408 7.88 -0.28 12.16
N GLN A 409 6.82 -1.01 11.71
CA GLN A 409 5.45 -0.52 11.89
C GLN A 409 5.06 -0.44 13.39
N PHE A 410 5.70 -1.24 14.25
CA PHE A 410 5.43 -1.35 15.68
C PHE A 410 6.55 -0.78 16.55
N ASN A 411 7.49 -0.03 15.97
CA ASN A 411 8.61 0.57 16.69
C ASN A 411 8.12 1.57 17.75
N CYS A 412 8.68 1.50 18.94
CA CYS A 412 8.27 2.30 20.11
C CYS A 412 8.41 3.80 19.89
N THR A 413 9.38 4.24 19.07
CA THR A 413 9.58 5.65 18.76
C THR A 413 8.39 6.28 18.01
N LEU A 414 7.60 5.46 17.30
CA LEU A 414 6.43 5.91 16.54
C LEU A 414 5.21 6.18 17.42
N ARG A 415 5.17 5.68 18.67
CA ARG A 415 4.09 5.88 19.65
C ARG A 415 2.70 5.53 19.11
N ARG A 416 2.61 4.46 18.33
CA ARG A 416 1.35 4.03 17.68
C ARG A 416 0.51 3.07 18.51
N GLY A 417 1.01 2.60 19.64
CA GLY A 417 0.38 1.62 20.52
C GLY A 417 1.44 0.85 21.30
N LEU A 418 1.06 -0.33 21.76
CA LEU A 418 2.00 -1.21 22.45
C LEU A 418 3.14 -1.61 21.51
N CYS A 419 4.34 -1.78 22.05
CA CYS A 419 5.56 -2.03 21.29
C CYS A 419 6.50 -2.95 22.09
N SER A 420 7.62 -3.37 21.49
CA SER A 420 8.65 -4.17 22.14
C SER A 420 10.01 -3.48 21.99
N GLN A 421 10.56 -2.98 23.08
CA GLN A 421 11.90 -2.37 23.10
C GLN A 421 13.00 -3.40 22.75
N ASP A 422 12.83 -4.66 23.15
CA ASP A 422 13.78 -5.72 22.82
C ASP A 422 13.80 -5.98 21.30
N ALA A 423 12.63 -6.02 20.65
CA ALA A 423 12.53 -6.14 19.20
C ALA A 423 13.16 -4.93 18.49
N ASP A 424 12.90 -3.71 18.98
CA ASP A 424 13.47 -2.48 18.41
C ASP A 424 15.00 -2.46 18.50
N ALA A 425 15.56 -2.91 19.63
CA ALA A 425 17.01 -3.00 19.81
C ALA A 425 17.64 -3.97 18.81
N LEU A 426 16.99 -5.13 18.59
CA LEU A 426 17.44 -6.14 17.62
C LEU A 426 17.35 -5.63 16.18
N VAL A 427 16.28 -4.91 15.82
CA VAL A 427 16.19 -4.22 14.50
C VAL A 427 17.33 -3.22 14.33
N GLY A 428 17.66 -2.44 15.37
CA GLY A 428 18.80 -1.52 15.36
C GLY A 428 20.14 -2.24 15.12
N LEU A 429 20.36 -3.38 15.76
CA LEU A 429 21.54 -4.23 15.53
C LEU A 429 21.56 -4.79 14.10
N ALA A 430 20.42 -5.23 13.60
CA ALA A 430 20.30 -5.71 12.22
C ALA A 430 20.64 -4.62 11.20
N LEU A 431 20.14 -3.41 11.39
CA LEU A 431 20.41 -2.26 10.50
C LEU A 431 21.87 -1.78 10.57
N SER A 432 22.63 -2.19 11.59
CA SER A 432 24.06 -1.87 11.75
C SER A 432 24.95 -3.03 11.32
N ALA A 433 24.43 -4.23 11.10
CA ALA A 433 25.19 -5.42 10.74
C ALA A 433 25.71 -5.33 9.30
N THR A 434 27.01 -5.57 9.11
CA THR A 434 27.65 -5.61 7.78
C THR A 434 27.60 -7.00 7.15
N ASP A 435 27.43 -8.07 7.95
CA ASP A 435 27.23 -9.44 7.49
C ASP A 435 25.73 -9.73 7.36
N MET A 436 25.31 -10.19 6.18
CA MET A 436 23.91 -10.45 5.88
C MET A 436 23.30 -11.58 6.71
N ASN A 437 24.07 -12.63 7.07
CA ASN A 437 23.55 -13.70 7.90
C ASN A 437 23.33 -13.22 9.34
N VAL A 438 24.19 -12.35 9.84
CA VAL A 438 24.05 -11.72 11.16
C VAL A 438 22.83 -10.80 11.17
N ARG A 439 22.63 -10.00 10.10
CA ARG A 439 21.46 -9.15 9.90
C ARG A 439 20.16 -9.97 9.94
N GLU A 440 20.09 -11.03 9.13
CA GLU A 440 18.91 -11.90 9.05
C GLU A 440 18.62 -12.58 10.40
N ALA A 441 19.66 -13.02 11.13
CA ALA A 441 19.51 -13.60 12.45
C ALA A 441 18.92 -12.60 13.48
N TYR A 442 19.37 -11.34 13.48
CA TYR A 442 18.81 -10.32 14.33
C TYR A 442 17.36 -9.97 13.96
N LEU A 443 17.02 -9.94 12.67
CA LEU A 443 15.65 -9.69 12.22
C LEU A 443 14.70 -10.82 12.61
N ALA A 444 15.15 -12.09 12.50
CA ALA A 444 14.36 -13.24 12.94
C ALA A 444 14.14 -13.22 14.47
N GLU A 445 15.18 -12.90 15.25
CA GLU A 445 15.04 -12.78 16.70
C GLU A 445 14.13 -11.60 17.07
N ALA A 446 14.22 -10.46 16.35
CA ALA A 446 13.33 -9.32 16.56
C ALA A 446 11.86 -9.70 16.29
N GLU A 447 11.59 -10.46 15.21
CA GLU A 447 10.25 -11.00 14.94
C GLU A 447 9.76 -11.89 16.08
N ALA A 448 10.61 -12.78 16.60
CA ALA A 448 10.28 -13.66 17.70
C ALA A 448 9.94 -12.85 18.97
N GLN A 449 10.74 -11.83 19.32
CA GLN A 449 10.49 -10.98 20.50
C GLN A 449 9.19 -10.18 20.35
N LEU A 450 8.92 -9.60 19.18
CA LEU A 450 7.66 -8.87 18.90
C LEU A 450 6.45 -9.81 18.98
N THR A 451 6.58 -11.02 18.45
CA THR A 451 5.55 -12.06 18.51
C THR A 451 5.26 -12.48 19.95
N LEU A 452 6.30 -12.73 20.76
CA LEU A 452 6.16 -13.08 22.17
C LEU A 452 5.53 -11.97 23.01
N ALA A 453 5.80 -10.72 22.67
CA ALA A 453 5.17 -9.59 23.33
C ALA A 453 3.66 -9.47 23.00
N ASN A 454 3.19 -10.13 21.95
CA ASN A 454 1.80 -10.08 21.46
C ASN A 454 1.28 -8.62 21.30
N VAL A 455 2.13 -7.73 20.82
CA VAL A 455 1.74 -6.33 20.53
C VAL A 455 0.92 -6.23 19.26
N TYR A 456 1.12 -7.18 18.36
CA TYR A 456 0.37 -7.35 17.12
C TYR A 456 -0.08 -8.81 16.98
N ILE A 457 -1.33 -8.99 16.59
CA ILE A 457 -1.97 -10.30 16.38
C ILE A 457 -2.24 -10.45 14.89
N PRO A 458 -1.37 -11.12 14.12
CA PRO A 458 -1.52 -11.29 12.67
C PRO A 458 -2.73 -12.15 12.31
N PHE A 459 -3.36 -11.85 11.16
CA PHE A 459 -4.34 -12.72 10.50
C PHE A 459 -3.74 -13.37 9.26
N GLY A 460 -3.09 -12.60 8.40
CA GLY A 460 -2.50 -12.99 7.12
C GLY A 460 -2.11 -11.77 6.28
N PRO A 461 -1.91 -11.91 4.97
CA PRO A 461 -1.65 -10.81 4.07
C PRO A 461 -2.90 -9.92 3.90
N PRO A 462 -2.70 -8.61 3.65
CA PRO A 462 -3.79 -7.71 3.34
C PRO A 462 -4.42 -8.07 1.99
N ILE A 463 -5.72 -7.81 1.86
CA ILE A 463 -6.47 -8.08 0.64
C ILE A 463 -6.67 -6.76 -0.08
N ARG A 464 -6.24 -6.73 -1.37
CA ARG A 464 -6.41 -5.57 -2.25
C ARG A 464 -7.09 -6.01 -3.53
N TRP A 465 -8.04 -5.21 -3.99
CA TRP A 465 -8.74 -5.45 -5.22
C TRP A 465 -8.89 -4.19 -6.07
N SER A 466 -8.99 -4.40 -7.36
CA SER A 466 -9.27 -3.38 -8.37
C SER A 466 -10.35 -3.87 -9.31
N LEU A 467 -11.13 -2.96 -9.90
CA LEU A 467 -11.97 -3.25 -11.05
C LEU A 467 -11.29 -2.70 -12.30
N VAL A 468 -11.14 -3.55 -13.32
CA VAL A 468 -10.43 -3.16 -14.54
C VAL A 468 -11.19 -3.71 -15.75
N ARG A 469 -11.59 -2.84 -16.68
CA ARG A 469 -12.25 -3.28 -17.92
C ARG A 469 -11.27 -4.01 -18.84
N GLY A 470 -11.79 -4.95 -19.61
CA GLY A 470 -10.96 -5.82 -20.44
C GLY A 470 -10.18 -5.11 -21.56
N ASN A 471 -10.57 -3.89 -21.92
CA ASN A 471 -9.86 -3.05 -22.91
C ASN A 471 -8.80 -2.11 -22.28
N VAL A 472 -8.59 -2.18 -20.97
CA VAL A 472 -7.56 -1.37 -20.29
C VAL A 472 -6.23 -2.11 -20.36
N SER A 473 -5.23 -1.47 -20.95
CA SER A 473 -3.83 -1.90 -20.95
C SER A 473 -3.06 -1.27 -19.78
N GLY A 474 -1.86 -1.80 -19.50
CA GLY A 474 -0.93 -1.24 -18.51
C GLY A 474 -1.27 -1.54 -17.05
N PHE A 475 -2.37 -2.26 -16.76
CA PHE A 475 -2.64 -2.80 -15.44
C PHE A 475 -1.95 -4.17 -15.28
N ALA A 476 -1.22 -4.34 -14.19
CA ALA A 476 -0.68 -5.63 -13.77
C ALA A 476 -0.87 -5.80 -12.25
N ALA A 477 -1.33 -6.97 -11.83
CA ALA A 477 -1.34 -7.30 -10.41
C ALA A 477 0.09 -7.37 -9.88
N ASN A 478 0.33 -6.82 -8.67
CA ASN A 478 1.67 -6.79 -8.10
C ASN A 478 1.64 -6.81 -6.55
N PRO A 479 2.77 -7.16 -5.88
CA PRO A 479 2.80 -7.33 -4.43
C PRO A 479 2.54 -6.05 -3.62
N TRP A 480 2.65 -4.90 -4.26
CA TRP A 480 2.48 -3.60 -3.62
C TRP A 480 1.07 -3.03 -3.78
N ALA A 481 0.21 -3.70 -4.57
CA ALA A 481 -1.11 -3.19 -5.00
C ALA A 481 -1.03 -1.72 -5.47
N PHE A 482 0.05 -1.40 -6.16
CA PHE A 482 0.36 -0.06 -6.65
C PHE A 482 0.36 -0.06 -8.19
N HIS A 483 -0.55 0.70 -8.79
CA HIS A 483 -0.81 0.71 -10.23
C HIS A 483 -0.54 2.10 -10.81
N PRO A 484 0.72 2.39 -11.25
CA PRO A 484 1.11 3.71 -11.71
C PRO A 484 0.22 4.26 -12.84
N LEU A 485 -0.29 5.48 -12.69
CA LEU A 485 -1.11 6.14 -13.70
C LEU A 485 -0.42 6.24 -15.07
N PRO A 486 0.91 6.49 -15.17
CA PRO A 486 1.59 6.49 -16.46
C PRO A 486 1.50 5.17 -17.23
N SER A 487 1.52 4.04 -16.52
CA SER A 487 1.34 2.72 -17.14
C SER A 487 -0.06 2.54 -17.71
N LEU A 488 -1.09 3.01 -16.99
CA LEU A 488 -2.49 2.97 -17.42
C LEU A 488 -2.77 3.93 -18.59
N ALA A 489 -2.00 5.03 -18.68
CA ALA A 489 -2.07 5.98 -19.78
C ALA A 489 -1.47 5.45 -21.09
N THR A 490 -0.65 4.39 -21.04
CA THR A 490 0.08 3.86 -22.19
C THR A 490 -0.77 2.86 -22.95
N LEU A 491 -0.84 3.02 -24.28
CA LEU A 491 -1.53 2.13 -25.19
C LEU A 491 -0.54 1.11 -25.79
N PRO A 492 -0.99 -0.10 -26.15
CA PRO A 492 -0.19 -1.06 -26.91
C PRO A 492 0.29 -0.46 -28.23
N ARG A 493 1.50 -0.84 -28.64
CA ARG A 493 2.08 -0.48 -29.96
C ARG A 493 1.64 -1.44 -31.05
#